data_11e625ffe24fca8cedba5281aefdcc67
#
_entry.id   11e625ffe24fca8cedba5281aefdcc67
#
_cell.length_a   1.000
_cell.length_b   1.000
_cell.length_c   1.000
_cell.angle_alpha   90.00
_cell.angle_beta   90.00
_cell.angle_gamma   90.00
#
_symmetry.space_group_name_H-M   'P 1'
#
loop_
_entity.id
_entity.type
_entity.pdbx_description
1 polymer ?
#
loop_
_entity_poly.entity_id
_entity_poly.type
_entity_poly.pdbx_seq_one_letter_code
_entity_poly.pdbx_strand_id
1 'polypeptide(L)'
;MDQQLHFLVECVREAGARALELSRAGFEIQTKSDRSPVTTADLEVNRILHEMQQKYFPEDGWLSEESPDDPTRLDRARVWIVDPIDGTRAFIKKLPEFCISAALVEKGKPSAAVVFNPSTDELFSAIRGGGLRINGKPFFRAPSTDPPLVMISPGEFRRGRWNELGEGIRTSPFHSIAHALTLVATDRAQAAVTADKENEWDLAAGVLLIEEAGGTIEDANRNPLVFNQPVPQFAGLFALSKTADSLLPLLLRTQVARTIKRGFR
;
A
#
# COMPACT_ATOMS: atom_id res chain seq x y z
N MET A 1 11.84 13.57 -15.20
CA MET A 1 11.48 12.43 -14.31
C MET A 1 12.78 11.72 -13.99
N ASP A 2 13.01 11.36 -12.75
CA ASP A 2 14.20 10.59 -12.36
C ASP A 2 14.22 9.26 -13.13
N GLN A 3 15.42 8.83 -13.54
CA GLN A 3 15.58 7.62 -14.37
C GLN A 3 15.07 6.36 -13.64
N GLN A 4 15.27 6.29 -12.33
CA GLN A 4 14.80 5.17 -11.50
C GLN A 4 13.29 5.11 -11.44
N LEU A 5 12.62 6.26 -11.20
CA LEU A 5 11.15 6.31 -11.19
C LEU A 5 10.57 5.98 -12.56
N HIS A 6 11.20 6.45 -13.64
CA HIS A 6 10.76 6.12 -15.00
C HIS A 6 10.79 4.62 -15.24
N PHE A 7 11.91 3.98 -14.89
CA PHE A 7 12.07 2.53 -15.04
C PHE A 7 11.05 1.76 -14.19
N LEU A 8 10.86 2.15 -12.91
CA LEU A 8 9.88 1.51 -12.03
C LEU A 8 8.45 1.60 -12.61
N VAL A 9 8.09 2.74 -13.19
CA VAL A 9 6.80 2.94 -13.87
C VAL A 9 6.64 2.00 -15.06
N GLU A 10 7.69 1.84 -15.89
CA GLU A 10 7.66 0.93 -17.04
C GLU A 10 7.48 -0.52 -16.60
N CYS A 11 8.25 -0.98 -15.60
CA CYS A 11 8.13 -2.33 -15.04
C CYS A 11 6.71 -2.63 -14.52
N VAL A 12 6.16 -1.71 -13.74
CA VAL A 12 4.84 -1.90 -13.12
C VAL A 12 3.71 -1.84 -14.17
N ARG A 13 3.83 -1.04 -15.22
CA ARG A 13 2.88 -1.04 -16.33
C ARG A 13 2.92 -2.33 -17.14
N GLU A 14 4.10 -2.86 -17.45
CA GLU A 14 4.25 -4.15 -18.15
C GLU A 14 3.63 -5.27 -17.32
N ALA A 15 3.96 -5.35 -16.04
CA ALA A 15 3.39 -6.32 -15.11
C ALA A 15 1.86 -6.20 -14.98
N GLY A 16 1.33 -4.96 -14.93
CA GLY A 16 -0.10 -4.70 -14.86
C GLY A 16 -0.86 -5.10 -16.14
N ALA A 17 -0.28 -4.89 -17.31
CA ALA A 17 -0.84 -5.37 -18.56
C ALA A 17 -0.97 -6.90 -18.55
N ARG A 18 0.04 -7.60 -18.06
CA ARG A 18 0.03 -9.05 -17.91
C ARG A 18 -1.02 -9.53 -16.91
N ALA A 19 -1.17 -8.84 -15.76
CA ALA A 19 -2.22 -9.13 -14.79
C ALA A 19 -3.61 -9.05 -15.42
N LEU A 20 -3.89 -8.01 -16.22
CA LEU A 20 -5.17 -7.87 -16.93
C LEU A 20 -5.41 -8.96 -17.99
N GLU A 21 -4.37 -9.37 -18.73
CA GLU A 21 -4.46 -10.48 -19.67
C GLU A 21 -4.89 -11.77 -18.95
N LEU A 22 -4.23 -12.11 -17.83
CA LEU A 22 -4.55 -13.27 -17.02
C LEU A 22 -5.93 -13.17 -16.38
N SER A 23 -6.35 -11.99 -15.94
CA SER A 23 -7.71 -11.76 -15.43
C SER A 23 -8.79 -12.08 -16.47
N ARG A 24 -8.51 -11.86 -17.77
CA ARG A 24 -9.43 -12.13 -18.87
C ARG A 24 -9.34 -13.59 -19.35
N ALA A 25 -8.13 -14.11 -19.49
CA ALA A 25 -7.88 -15.46 -19.99
C ALA A 25 -8.23 -16.56 -18.97
N GLY A 26 -8.22 -16.22 -17.69
CA GLY A 26 -8.35 -17.14 -16.56
C GLY A 26 -7.03 -17.35 -15.83
N PHE A 27 -7.12 -17.69 -14.56
CA PHE A 27 -5.99 -17.95 -13.68
C PHE A 27 -6.34 -19.07 -12.69
N GLU A 28 -5.32 -19.74 -12.20
CA GLU A 28 -5.46 -20.74 -11.14
C GLU A 28 -5.37 -20.03 -9.77
N ILE A 29 -6.09 -20.59 -8.78
CA ILE A 29 -6.08 -20.10 -7.41
C ILE A 29 -5.48 -21.19 -6.52
N GLN A 30 -4.48 -20.82 -5.74
CA GLN A 30 -3.88 -21.66 -4.71
C GLN A 30 -4.09 -21.02 -3.33
N THR A 31 -3.93 -21.80 -2.27
CA THR A 31 -4.03 -21.31 -0.90
C THR A 31 -2.66 -21.43 -0.23
N LYS A 32 -2.15 -20.30 0.27
CA LYS A 32 -0.90 -20.26 1.04
C LYS A 32 -1.06 -20.93 2.41
N SER A 33 0.05 -21.16 3.11
CA SER A 33 0.05 -21.77 4.46
C SER A 33 -0.71 -20.96 5.51
N ASP A 34 -0.77 -19.65 5.35
CA ASP A 34 -1.52 -18.71 6.20
C ASP A 34 -3.01 -18.60 5.82
N ARG A 35 -3.47 -19.42 4.84
CA ARG A 35 -4.82 -19.45 4.29
C ARG A 35 -5.19 -18.23 3.43
N SER A 36 -4.26 -17.39 3.05
CA SER A 36 -4.49 -16.37 2.03
C SER A 36 -4.48 -16.99 0.63
N PRO A 37 -5.26 -16.47 -0.33
CA PRO A 37 -5.18 -16.92 -1.71
C PRO A 37 -3.97 -16.31 -2.41
N VAL A 38 -3.42 -17.05 -3.37
CA VAL A 38 -2.49 -16.60 -4.39
C VAL A 38 -2.96 -17.10 -5.75
N THR A 39 -2.78 -16.33 -6.80
CA THR A 39 -3.14 -16.74 -8.16
C THR A 39 -1.89 -16.86 -9.04
N THR A 40 -2.05 -17.53 -10.19
CA THR A 40 -0.97 -17.54 -11.18
C THR A 40 -0.64 -16.14 -11.71
N ALA A 41 -1.56 -15.17 -11.56
CA ALA A 41 -1.29 -13.78 -11.91
C ALA A 41 -0.33 -13.11 -10.90
N ASP A 42 -0.51 -13.33 -9.60
CA ASP A 42 0.41 -12.83 -8.56
C ASP A 42 1.83 -13.32 -8.83
N LEU A 43 1.99 -14.63 -9.09
CA LEU A 43 3.29 -15.25 -9.36
C LEU A 43 3.93 -14.73 -10.65
N GLU A 44 3.15 -14.53 -11.71
CA GLU A 44 3.65 -14.03 -12.98
C GLU A 44 4.06 -12.56 -12.91
N VAL A 45 3.26 -11.72 -12.24
CA VAL A 45 3.61 -10.31 -11.97
C VAL A 45 4.90 -10.23 -11.15
N ASN A 46 5.01 -11.05 -10.09
CA ASN A 46 6.23 -11.15 -9.29
C ASN A 46 7.45 -11.52 -10.15
N ARG A 47 7.32 -12.54 -11.01
CA ARG A 47 8.37 -12.99 -11.90
C ARG A 47 8.86 -11.87 -12.84
N ILE A 48 7.93 -11.16 -13.49
CA ILE A 48 8.24 -10.06 -14.39
C ILE A 48 9.04 -8.97 -13.67
N LEU A 49 8.56 -8.50 -12.52
CA LEU A 49 9.21 -7.44 -11.75
C LEU A 49 10.60 -7.86 -11.24
N HIS A 50 10.73 -9.10 -10.77
CA HIS A 50 12.01 -9.62 -10.28
C HIS A 50 13.03 -9.80 -11.41
N GLU A 51 12.63 -10.34 -12.58
CA GLU A 51 13.51 -10.46 -13.74
C GLU A 51 14.00 -9.09 -14.23
N MET A 52 13.13 -8.07 -14.23
CA MET A 52 13.53 -6.71 -14.58
C MET A 52 14.50 -6.12 -13.56
N GLN A 53 14.25 -6.33 -12.26
CA GLN A 53 15.18 -5.90 -11.22
C GLN A 53 16.54 -6.59 -11.38
N GLN A 54 16.58 -7.92 -11.55
CA GLN A 54 17.84 -8.65 -11.70
C GLN A 54 18.62 -8.24 -12.95
N LYS A 55 17.92 -7.95 -14.04
CA LYS A 55 18.57 -7.56 -15.30
C LYS A 55 19.19 -6.16 -15.25
N TYR A 56 18.51 -5.21 -14.63
CA TYR A 56 18.90 -3.81 -14.70
C TYR A 56 19.50 -3.26 -13.39
N PHE A 57 19.20 -3.90 -12.25
CA PHE A 57 19.67 -3.51 -10.92
C PHE A 57 20.09 -4.73 -10.09
N PRO A 58 21.05 -5.55 -10.58
CA PRO A 58 21.43 -6.84 -9.94
C PRO A 58 22.02 -6.66 -8.53
N GLU A 59 22.51 -5.46 -8.20
CA GLU A 59 23.05 -5.16 -6.87
C GLU A 59 22.00 -4.79 -5.83
N ASP A 60 20.75 -4.54 -6.27
CA ASP A 60 19.66 -4.22 -5.35
C ASP A 60 19.15 -5.49 -4.66
N GLY A 61 18.67 -5.33 -3.42
CA GLY A 61 17.95 -6.37 -2.72
C GLY A 61 16.51 -6.51 -3.22
N TRP A 62 15.88 -7.62 -2.84
CA TRP A 62 14.50 -7.94 -3.20
C TRP A 62 13.71 -8.41 -2.00
N LEU A 63 12.54 -7.82 -1.78
CA LEU A 63 11.53 -8.25 -0.81
C LEU A 63 10.17 -8.21 -1.48
N SER A 64 9.47 -9.33 -1.54
CA SER A 64 8.14 -9.42 -2.13
C SER A 64 7.25 -10.40 -1.38
N GLU A 65 5.95 -10.18 -1.43
CA GLU A 65 4.96 -11.09 -0.86
C GLU A 65 5.05 -12.50 -1.47
N GLU A 66 5.39 -12.61 -2.76
CA GLU A 66 5.36 -13.86 -3.52
C GLU A 66 6.76 -14.46 -3.77
N SER A 67 7.75 -14.03 -3.01
CA SER A 67 9.10 -14.60 -3.03
C SER A 67 9.54 -15.03 -1.63
N PRO A 68 10.31 -16.12 -1.50
CA PRO A 68 11.02 -16.39 -0.24
C PRO A 68 11.91 -15.20 0.13
N ASP A 69 11.88 -14.81 1.40
CA ASP A 69 12.73 -13.73 1.89
C ASP A 69 14.20 -14.16 1.90
N ASP A 70 15.07 -13.38 1.26
CA ASP A 70 16.53 -13.55 1.32
C ASP A 70 17.13 -12.49 2.27
N PRO A 71 17.63 -12.88 3.44
CA PRO A 71 18.21 -11.95 4.41
C PRO A 71 19.39 -11.12 3.87
N THR A 72 20.03 -11.51 2.77
CA THR A 72 21.11 -10.73 2.15
C THR A 72 20.65 -9.34 1.67
N ARG A 73 19.32 -9.14 1.51
CA ARG A 73 18.75 -7.82 1.23
C ARG A 73 19.06 -6.78 2.31
N LEU A 74 19.28 -7.22 3.55
CA LEU A 74 19.55 -6.32 4.68
C LEU A 74 20.89 -5.58 4.53
N ASP A 75 21.83 -6.16 3.78
CA ASP A 75 23.15 -5.60 3.51
C ASP A 75 23.21 -4.77 2.21
N ARG A 76 22.09 -4.68 1.48
CA ARG A 76 22.02 -3.95 0.22
C ARG A 76 21.78 -2.46 0.46
N ALA A 77 22.43 -1.63 -0.33
CA ALA A 77 22.26 -0.17 -0.25
C ALA A 77 20.83 0.27 -0.63
N ARG A 78 20.20 -0.48 -1.56
CA ARG A 78 18.84 -0.26 -2.03
C ARG A 78 18.11 -1.61 -2.15
N VAL A 79 16.82 -1.60 -1.82
CA VAL A 79 15.96 -2.78 -1.84
C VAL A 79 14.67 -2.46 -2.58
N TRP A 80 14.27 -3.34 -3.48
CA TRP A 80 12.93 -3.34 -4.04
C TRP A 80 11.99 -4.01 -3.06
N ILE A 81 10.91 -3.32 -2.70
CA ILE A 81 9.83 -3.85 -1.84
C ILE A 81 8.56 -3.84 -2.65
N VAL A 82 7.99 -5.04 -2.90
CA VAL A 82 6.96 -5.25 -3.91
C VAL A 82 5.79 -6.10 -3.38
N ASP A 83 4.58 -5.63 -3.63
CA ASP A 83 3.39 -6.48 -3.65
C ASP A 83 2.93 -6.63 -5.10
N PRO A 84 3.00 -7.85 -5.67
CA PRO A 84 2.61 -8.10 -7.06
C PRO A 84 1.13 -7.82 -7.33
N ILE A 85 0.24 -8.23 -6.41
CA ILE A 85 -1.21 -7.93 -6.49
C ILE A 85 -1.75 -7.73 -5.08
N ASP A 86 -1.59 -6.52 -4.55
CA ASP A 86 -2.30 -6.15 -3.31
C ASP A 86 -3.81 -6.14 -3.59
N GLY A 87 -4.53 -6.92 -2.79
CA GLY A 87 -5.95 -7.15 -3.02
C GLY A 87 -6.25 -8.38 -3.88
N THR A 88 -5.51 -9.48 -3.78
CA THR A 88 -5.73 -10.74 -4.49
C THR A 88 -7.19 -11.22 -4.41
N ARG A 89 -7.86 -11.03 -3.28
CA ARG A 89 -9.30 -11.37 -3.15
C ARG A 89 -10.21 -10.51 -4.04
N ALA A 90 -9.88 -9.24 -4.22
CA ALA A 90 -10.60 -8.36 -5.14
C ALA A 90 -10.32 -8.76 -6.59
N PHE A 91 -9.05 -9.05 -6.92
CA PHE A 91 -8.65 -9.56 -8.22
C PHE A 91 -9.40 -10.83 -8.61
N ILE A 92 -9.48 -11.83 -7.71
CA ILE A 92 -10.23 -13.07 -7.92
C ILE A 92 -11.72 -12.80 -8.21
N LYS A 93 -12.32 -11.83 -7.53
CA LYS A 93 -13.73 -11.44 -7.71
C LYS A 93 -13.95 -10.49 -8.88
N LYS A 94 -12.89 -10.12 -9.62
CA LYS A 94 -12.92 -9.13 -10.71
C LYS A 94 -13.45 -7.76 -10.27
N LEU A 95 -13.18 -7.39 -9.01
CA LEU A 95 -13.42 -6.06 -8.48
C LEU A 95 -12.23 -5.14 -8.86
N PRO A 96 -12.47 -3.83 -9.04
CA PRO A 96 -11.42 -2.92 -9.46
C PRO A 96 -10.46 -2.50 -8.34
N GLU A 97 -10.69 -2.93 -7.08
CA GLU A 97 -9.92 -2.50 -5.92
C GLU A 97 -8.71 -3.42 -5.66
N PHE A 98 -7.84 -3.57 -6.65
CA PHE A 98 -6.53 -4.20 -6.51
C PHE A 98 -5.46 -3.34 -7.20
N CYS A 99 -4.21 -3.51 -6.82
CA CYS A 99 -3.11 -2.78 -7.45
C CYS A 99 -1.79 -3.56 -7.37
N ILE A 100 -0.81 -3.12 -8.16
CA ILE A 100 0.59 -3.50 -8.02
C ILE A 100 1.27 -2.39 -7.21
N SER A 101 1.96 -2.75 -6.15
CA SER A 101 2.69 -1.83 -5.28
C SER A 101 4.19 -2.11 -5.38
N ALA A 102 5.00 -1.10 -5.70
CA ALA A 102 6.45 -1.24 -5.80
C ALA A 102 7.15 0.01 -5.27
N ALA A 103 8.16 -0.18 -4.44
CA ALA A 103 9.00 0.89 -3.91
C ALA A 103 10.48 0.54 -3.97
N LEU A 104 11.32 1.55 -4.21
CA LEU A 104 12.75 1.50 -3.96
C LEU A 104 13.00 2.07 -2.57
N VAL A 105 13.67 1.30 -1.73
CA VAL A 105 13.96 1.67 -0.34
C VAL A 105 15.46 1.81 -0.15
N GLU A 106 15.89 2.95 0.37
CA GLU A 106 17.28 3.27 0.69
C GLU A 106 17.38 3.74 2.15
N LYS A 107 18.29 3.15 2.92
CA LYS A 107 18.49 3.49 4.35
C LYS A 107 17.18 3.45 5.16
N GLY A 108 16.33 2.46 4.89
CA GLY A 108 15.07 2.26 5.58
C GLY A 108 13.92 3.20 5.18
N LYS A 109 14.08 4.01 4.12
CA LYS A 109 13.07 4.96 3.63
C LYS A 109 12.79 4.76 2.15
N PRO A 110 11.54 4.79 1.71
CA PRO A 110 11.23 4.77 0.29
C PRO A 110 11.78 6.02 -0.41
N SER A 111 12.54 5.83 -1.49
CA SER A 111 13.13 6.89 -2.32
C SER A 111 12.34 7.12 -3.61
N ALA A 112 11.77 6.04 -4.19
CA ALA A 112 10.84 6.10 -5.30
C ALA A 112 9.73 5.08 -5.09
N ALA A 113 8.52 5.37 -5.58
CA ALA A 113 7.35 4.51 -5.40
C ALA A 113 6.39 4.61 -6.57
N VAL A 114 5.74 3.47 -6.85
CA VAL A 114 4.64 3.35 -7.79
C VAL A 114 3.56 2.45 -7.20
N VAL A 115 2.32 2.91 -7.26
CA VAL A 115 1.12 2.07 -7.08
C VAL A 115 0.29 2.18 -8.36
N PHE A 116 0.02 1.05 -9.00
CA PHE A 116 -0.73 1.00 -10.25
C PHE A 116 -1.97 0.13 -10.12
N ASN A 117 -3.11 0.72 -10.35
CA ASN A 117 -4.36 -0.02 -10.53
C ASN A 117 -4.60 -0.24 -12.03
N PRO A 118 -4.34 -1.43 -12.58
CA PRO A 118 -4.49 -1.66 -14.00
C PRO A 118 -5.96 -1.71 -14.46
N SER A 119 -6.91 -1.97 -13.56
CA SER A 119 -8.34 -1.99 -13.89
C SER A 119 -8.90 -0.61 -14.22
N THR A 120 -8.38 0.43 -13.57
CA THR A 120 -8.81 1.82 -13.76
C THR A 120 -7.81 2.64 -14.55
N ASP A 121 -6.66 2.06 -14.90
CA ASP A 121 -5.50 2.74 -15.50
C ASP A 121 -5.02 3.94 -14.66
N GLU A 122 -5.13 3.85 -13.34
CA GLU A 122 -4.60 4.86 -12.43
C GLU A 122 -3.22 4.45 -11.90
N LEU A 123 -2.20 5.22 -12.26
CA LEU A 123 -0.83 5.06 -11.80
C LEU A 123 -0.43 6.23 -10.92
N PHE A 124 -0.20 5.95 -9.64
CA PHE A 124 0.29 6.89 -8.66
C PHE A 124 1.80 6.71 -8.52
N SER A 125 2.57 7.78 -8.57
CA SER A 125 4.02 7.68 -8.49
C SER A 125 4.62 8.87 -7.77
N ALA A 126 5.72 8.65 -7.06
CA ALA A 126 6.49 9.69 -6.43
C ALA A 126 7.98 9.33 -6.40
N ILE A 127 8.82 10.35 -6.39
CA ILE A 127 10.21 10.31 -5.94
C ILE A 127 10.33 11.24 -4.75
N ARG A 128 11.17 10.92 -3.80
CA ARG A 128 11.34 11.72 -2.59
C ARG A 128 11.76 13.16 -2.92
N GLY A 129 10.97 14.12 -2.43
CA GLY A 129 11.10 15.55 -2.73
C GLY A 129 10.58 15.98 -4.10
N GLY A 130 9.94 15.08 -4.88
CA GLY A 130 9.44 15.36 -6.23
C GLY A 130 7.93 15.57 -6.34
N GLY A 131 7.21 15.38 -5.25
CA GLY A 131 5.75 15.43 -5.19
C GLY A 131 5.05 14.23 -5.82
N LEU A 132 3.76 14.10 -5.49
CA LEU A 132 2.88 13.05 -6.02
C LEU A 132 2.51 13.32 -7.48
N ARG A 133 2.48 12.27 -8.29
CA ARG A 133 2.00 12.29 -9.68
C ARG A 133 0.93 11.23 -9.90
N ILE A 134 -0.06 11.55 -10.72
CA ILE A 134 -1.08 10.62 -11.21
C ILE A 134 -0.96 10.55 -12.74
N ASN A 135 -0.74 9.35 -13.27
CA ASN A 135 -0.52 9.11 -14.70
C ASN A 135 0.56 10.07 -15.29
N GLY A 136 1.66 10.27 -14.54
CA GLY A 136 2.79 11.12 -14.91
C GLY A 136 2.57 12.63 -14.74
N LYS A 137 1.34 13.09 -14.44
CA LYS A 137 1.02 14.51 -14.20
C LYS A 137 1.15 14.87 -12.73
N PRO A 138 1.70 16.02 -12.37
CA PRO A 138 1.71 16.48 -10.97
C PRO A 138 0.30 16.48 -10.39
N PHE A 139 0.18 15.98 -9.16
CA PHE A 139 -1.09 16.00 -8.43
C PHE A 139 -1.35 17.39 -7.84
N PHE A 140 -2.54 17.92 -8.08
CA PHE A 140 -3.01 19.14 -7.45
C PHE A 140 -4.28 18.83 -6.67
N ARG A 141 -4.24 19.15 -5.38
CA ARG A 141 -5.38 18.94 -4.50
C ARG A 141 -6.51 19.88 -4.84
N ALA A 142 -7.71 19.31 -5.04
CA ALA A 142 -8.93 20.08 -5.14
C ALA A 142 -9.65 20.15 -3.78
N PRO A 143 -10.28 21.28 -3.41
CA PRO A 143 -11.15 21.32 -2.24
C PRO A 143 -12.28 20.30 -2.37
N SER A 144 -12.60 19.62 -1.26
CA SER A 144 -13.76 18.75 -1.17
C SER A 144 -14.67 19.22 -0.05
N THR A 145 -15.99 19.18 -0.31
CA THR A 145 -17.06 19.43 0.67
C THR A 145 -17.72 18.14 1.14
N ASP A 146 -17.26 17.00 0.63
CA ASP A 146 -17.80 15.70 1.02
C ASP A 146 -17.46 15.38 2.48
N PRO A 147 -18.36 14.66 3.19
CA PRO A 147 -18.04 14.15 4.50
C PRO A 147 -16.77 13.30 4.48
N PRO A 148 -15.89 13.43 5.49
CA PRO A 148 -14.66 12.66 5.57
C PRO A 148 -14.90 11.16 5.43
N LEU A 149 -14.04 10.48 4.66
CA LEU A 149 -14.05 9.04 4.48
C LEU A 149 -12.84 8.44 5.19
N VAL A 150 -13.08 7.45 6.06
CA VAL A 150 -12.06 6.65 6.75
C VAL A 150 -12.09 5.24 6.19
N MET A 151 -10.99 4.81 5.60
CA MET A 151 -10.78 3.44 5.12
C MET A 151 -10.34 2.55 6.28
N ILE A 152 -10.94 1.36 6.42
CA ILE A 152 -10.75 0.49 7.59
C ILE A 152 -10.46 -0.93 7.11
N SER A 153 -9.61 -1.68 7.85
CA SER A 153 -9.37 -3.08 7.52
C SER A 153 -10.68 -3.88 7.51
N PRO A 154 -10.86 -4.81 6.55
CA PRO A 154 -12.13 -5.55 6.42
C PRO A 154 -12.50 -6.32 7.69
N GLY A 155 -11.50 -6.82 8.42
CA GLY A 155 -11.71 -7.53 9.68
C GLY A 155 -12.25 -6.59 10.77
N GLU A 156 -11.69 -5.40 10.89
CA GLU A 156 -12.13 -4.42 11.88
C GLU A 156 -13.47 -3.81 11.52
N PHE A 157 -13.70 -3.54 10.23
CA PHE A 157 -14.98 -3.05 9.74
C PHE A 157 -16.13 -4.00 10.09
N ARG A 158 -16.00 -5.30 9.78
CA ARG A 158 -17.02 -6.31 10.14
C ARG A 158 -17.26 -6.44 11.64
N ARG A 159 -16.22 -6.22 12.45
CA ARG A 159 -16.32 -6.23 13.93
C ARG A 159 -16.88 -4.91 14.50
N GLY A 160 -17.25 -3.95 13.66
CA GLY A 160 -17.75 -2.65 14.09
C GLY A 160 -16.76 -1.84 14.91
N ARG A 161 -15.45 -2.08 14.75
CA ARG A 161 -14.43 -1.50 15.61
C ARG A 161 -14.32 0.02 15.50
N TRP A 162 -14.83 0.62 14.44
CA TRP A 162 -14.73 2.06 14.17
C TRP A 162 -16.10 2.75 14.09
N ASN A 163 -17.18 2.11 14.59
CA ASN A 163 -18.53 2.69 14.58
C ASN A 163 -18.68 3.91 15.50
N GLU A 164 -17.75 4.12 16.43
CA GLU A 164 -17.78 5.25 17.38
C GLU A 164 -17.13 6.52 16.81
N LEU A 165 -16.75 6.56 15.51
CA LEU A 165 -16.17 7.75 14.87
C LEU A 165 -17.13 8.94 14.80
N GLY A 166 -18.44 8.72 15.05
CA GLY A 166 -19.44 9.77 15.14
C GLY A 166 -20.17 10.04 13.84
N GLU A 167 -21.26 10.84 13.97
CA GLU A 167 -22.05 11.28 12.83
C GLU A 167 -21.23 12.21 11.92
N GLY A 168 -21.44 12.11 10.61
CA GLY A 168 -20.75 12.94 9.63
C GLY A 168 -19.42 12.37 9.12
N ILE A 169 -18.94 11.21 9.63
CA ILE A 169 -17.78 10.49 9.09
C ILE A 169 -18.25 9.22 8.39
N ARG A 170 -17.89 9.09 7.13
CA ARG A 170 -18.13 7.85 6.36
C ARG A 170 -17.02 6.86 6.64
N THR A 171 -17.36 5.58 6.73
CA THR A 171 -16.39 4.49 6.84
C THR A 171 -16.60 3.49 5.73
N SER A 172 -15.51 2.92 5.21
CA SER A 172 -15.54 1.87 4.19
C SER A 172 -14.42 0.87 4.42
N PRO A 173 -14.66 -0.43 4.20
CA PRO A 173 -13.56 -1.39 4.19
C PRO A 173 -12.69 -1.19 2.95
N PHE A 174 -11.38 -1.37 3.08
CA PHE A 174 -10.50 -1.49 1.91
C PHE A 174 -10.38 -2.96 1.48
N HIS A 175 -10.09 -3.19 0.21
CA HIS A 175 -9.77 -4.51 -0.35
C HIS A 175 -8.27 -4.68 -0.60
N SER A 176 -7.61 -3.58 -0.88
CA SER A 176 -6.18 -3.39 -1.07
C SER A 176 -5.75 -2.24 -0.17
N ILE A 177 -4.75 -2.44 0.68
CA ILE A 177 -4.27 -1.36 1.56
C ILE A 177 -3.42 -0.36 0.77
N ALA A 178 -2.57 -0.82 -0.16
CA ALA A 178 -1.80 0.08 -1.01
C ALA A 178 -2.72 0.98 -1.84
N HIS A 179 -3.85 0.44 -2.37
CA HIS A 179 -4.85 1.26 -3.04
C HIS A 179 -5.52 2.24 -2.06
N ALA A 180 -5.88 1.82 -0.84
CA ALA A 180 -6.45 2.72 0.16
C ALA A 180 -5.49 3.89 0.48
N LEU A 181 -4.19 3.63 0.55
CA LEU A 181 -3.18 4.67 0.77
C LEU A 181 -3.10 5.67 -0.41
N THR A 182 -3.35 5.24 -1.65
CA THR A 182 -3.46 6.19 -2.78
C THR A 182 -4.69 7.09 -2.66
N LEU A 183 -5.80 6.56 -2.15
CA LEU A 183 -6.99 7.37 -1.88
C LEU A 183 -6.71 8.41 -0.80
N VAL A 184 -5.95 8.05 0.25
CA VAL A 184 -5.51 9.00 1.28
C VAL A 184 -4.56 10.04 0.71
N ALA A 185 -3.55 9.64 -0.05
CA ALA A 185 -2.59 10.56 -0.68
C ALA A 185 -3.29 11.59 -1.58
N THR A 186 -4.41 11.21 -2.21
CA THR A 186 -5.17 12.06 -3.15
C THR A 186 -6.39 12.75 -2.54
N ASP A 187 -6.58 12.69 -1.20
CA ASP A 187 -7.76 13.21 -0.48
C ASP A 187 -9.11 12.63 -0.93
N ARG A 188 -9.12 11.53 -1.66
CA ARG A 188 -10.34 10.75 -1.94
C ARG A 188 -10.82 9.99 -0.69
N ALA A 189 -9.91 9.72 0.24
CA ALA A 189 -10.20 9.37 1.62
C ALA A 189 -9.34 10.24 2.55
N GLN A 190 -9.83 10.56 3.73
CA GLN A 190 -9.14 11.42 4.69
C GLN A 190 -8.23 10.61 5.61
N ALA A 191 -8.53 9.33 5.83
CA ALA A 191 -7.69 8.45 6.61
C ALA A 191 -7.78 6.99 6.14
N ALA A 192 -6.72 6.21 6.41
CA ALA A 192 -6.77 4.76 6.41
C ALA A 192 -6.19 4.26 7.74
N VAL A 193 -6.91 3.32 8.39
CA VAL A 193 -6.55 2.84 9.72
C VAL A 193 -6.71 1.34 9.83
N THR A 194 -5.75 0.71 10.49
CA THR A 194 -5.81 -0.69 10.89
C THR A 194 -4.99 -0.92 12.16
N ALA A 195 -5.47 -1.79 13.05
CA ALA A 195 -4.71 -2.31 14.18
C ALA A 195 -4.21 -3.75 13.92
N ASP A 196 -4.58 -4.33 12.78
CA ASP A 196 -4.04 -5.60 12.32
C ASP A 196 -2.60 -5.38 11.84
N LYS A 197 -1.75 -6.42 11.85
CA LYS A 197 -0.38 -6.32 11.33
C LYS A 197 -0.40 -6.16 9.82
N GLU A 198 0.50 -5.33 9.31
CA GLU A 198 0.70 -5.09 7.89
C GLU A 198 2.15 -5.39 7.51
N ASN A 199 2.38 -5.88 6.31
CA ASN A 199 3.73 -6.18 5.84
C ASN A 199 4.35 -4.97 5.16
N GLU A 200 5.67 -4.99 5.01
CA GLU A 200 6.38 -3.88 4.37
C GLU A 200 5.95 -3.66 2.92
N TRP A 201 5.66 -4.73 2.16
CA TRP A 201 5.25 -4.63 0.75
C TRP A 201 3.87 -4.00 0.57
N ASP A 202 2.99 -4.12 1.57
CA ASP A 202 1.67 -3.48 1.59
C ASP A 202 1.77 -1.96 1.71
N LEU A 203 2.86 -1.45 2.35
CA LEU A 203 2.94 -0.06 2.82
C LEU A 203 3.99 0.79 2.12
N ALA A 204 5.12 0.19 1.69
CA ALA A 204 6.32 0.94 1.29
C ALA A 204 6.04 2.00 0.21
N ALA A 205 5.28 1.66 -0.82
CA ALA A 205 4.93 2.62 -1.87
C ALA A 205 3.96 3.69 -1.35
N GLY A 206 2.90 3.27 -0.65
CA GLY A 206 1.88 4.17 -0.11
C GLY A 206 2.43 5.21 0.85
N VAL A 207 3.44 4.85 1.65
CA VAL A 207 4.12 5.79 2.56
C VAL A 207 4.71 6.97 1.80
N LEU A 208 5.48 6.70 0.75
CA LEU A 208 6.08 7.80 -0.03
C LEU A 208 5.01 8.65 -0.72
N LEU A 209 3.97 8.02 -1.27
CA LEU A 209 2.88 8.76 -1.94
C LEU A 209 2.18 9.72 -0.97
N ILE A 210 1.91 9.28 0.27
CA ILE A 210 1.27 10.11 1.30
C ILE A 210 2.20 11.24 1.73
N GLU A 211 3.47 10.95 2.02
CA GLU A 211 4.46 11.96 2.42
C GLU A 211 4.64 13.04 1.33
N GLU A 212 4.76 12.64 0.07
CA GLU A 212 4.92 13.55 -1.07
C GLU A 212 3.65 14.36 -1.39
N ALA A 213 2.48 13.87 -0.94
CA ALA A 213 1.23 14.62 -0.97
C ALA A 213 1.05 15.55 0.24
N GLY A 214 1.97 15.50 1.23
CA GLY A 214 1.95 16.30 2.46
C GLY A 214 1.06 15.76 3.55
N GLY A 215 0.64 14.48 3.47
CA GLY A 215 -0.03 13.75 4.53
C GLY A 215 0.95 13.16 5.55
N THR A 216 0.43 12.39 6.51
CA THR A 216 1.21 11.69 7.54
C THR A 216 0.85 10.22 7.62
N ILE A 217 1.84 9.38 7.94
CA ILE A 217 1.63 7.95 8.09
C ILE A 217 2.59 7.39 9.15
N GLU A 218 2.03 6.60 10.08
CA GLU A 218 2.75 6.04 11.23
C GLU A 218 2.17 4.65 11.55
N ASP A 219 2.93 3.83 12.31
CA ASP A 219 2.38 2.59 12.84
C ASP A 219 1.28 2.86 13.90
N ALA A 220 0.59 1.81 14.37
CA ALA A 220 -0.46 1.97 15.38
C ALA A 220 0.06 2.43 16.74
N ASN A 221 1.38 2.42 16.98
CA ASN A 221 2.04 2.95 18.16
C ASN A 221 2.57 4.37 17.98
N ARG A 222 2.31 4.97 16.81
CA ARG A 222 2.75 6.31 16.44
C ARG A 222 4.26 6.43 16.20
N ASN A 223 4.90 5.32 15.81
CA ASN A 223 6.29 5.32 15.39
C ASN A 223 6.38 5.54 13.87
N PRO A 224 7.43 6.22 13.40
CA PRO A 224 7.75 6.28 11.99
C PRO A 224 7.97 4.87 11.41
N LEU A 225 7.54 4.65 10.17
CA LEU A 225 7.75 3.41 9.47
C LEU A 225 9.18 3.36 8.91
N VAL A 226 9.95 2.34 9.32
CA VAL A 226 11.31 2.09 8.84
C VAL A 226 11.31 0.74 8.14
N PHE A 227 11.66 0.73 6.87
CA PHE A 227 11.58 -0.41 5.98
C PHE A 227 12.90 -1.21 5.92
N ASN A 228 12.84 -2.35 5.24
CA ASN A 228 13.94 -3.32 5.11
C ASN A 228 14.39 -3.86 6.47
N GLN A 229 13.41 -4.25 7.30
CA GLN A 229 13.67 -4.81 8.63
C GLN A 229 13.82 -6.34 8.56
N PRO A 230 14.56 -6.96 9.51
CA PRO A 230 14.67 -8.43 9.59
C PRO A 230 13.33 -9.14 9.73
N VAL A 231 12.34 -8.49 10.35
CA VAL A 231 10.94 -8.92 10.36
C VAL A 231 10.14 -7.84 9.63
N PRO A 232 9.75 -8.06 8.36
CA PRO A 232 9.18 -7.04 7.50
C PRO A 232 7.69 -6.79 7.80
N GLN A 233 7.38 -6.44 9.07
CA GLN A 233 6.01 -6.22 9.54
C GLN A 233 5.91 -5.01 10.47
N PHE A 234 4.77 -4.33 10.39
CA PHE A 234 4.40 -3.22 11.26
C PHE A 234 3.19 -3.57 12.14
N ALA A 235 3.08 -2.91 13.29
CA ALA A 235 1.99 -3.11 14.24
C ALA A 235 0.79 -2.22 13.91
N GLY A 236 0.15 -2.44 12.76
CA GLY A 236 -0.96 -1.63 12.30
C GLY A 236 -0.54 -0.31 11.67
N LEU A 237 -1.52 0.56 11.40
CA LEU A 237 -1.31 1.76 10.59
C LEU A 237 -2.29 2.88 10.95
N PHE A 238 -1.79 4.13 10.96
CA PHE A 238 -2.54 5.37 10.86
C PHE A 238 -2.00 6.19 9.70
N ALA A 239 -2.77 6.31 8.63
CA ALA A 239 -2.50 7.17 7.50
C ALA A 239 -3.52 8.30 7.45
N LEU A 240 -3.06 9.52 7.30
CA LEU A 240 -3.89 10.72 7.23
C LEU A 240 -3.53 11.54 6.00
N SER A 241 -4.54 12.01 5.29
CA SER A 241 -4.32 12.99 4.24
C SER A 241 -3.92 14.34 4.85
N LYS A 242 -3.37 15.23 4.04
CA LYS A 242 -2.97 16.58 4.48
C LYS A 242 -4.13 17.38 5.09
N THR A 243 -5.37 17.09 4.72
CA THR A 243 -6.56 17.83 5.19
C THR A 243 -7.21 17.20 6.40
N ALA A 244 -6.66 16.09 6.92
CA ALA A 244 -7.31 15.24 7.91
C ALA A 244 -6.83 15.45 9.36
N ASP A 245 -6.04 16.48 9.65
CA ASP A 245 -5.48 16.72 10.99
C ASP A 245 -6.56 16.76 12.08
N SER A 246 -7.74 17.28 11.76
CA SER A 246 -8.88 17.33 12.71
C SER A 246 -9.45 15.95 13.07
N LEU A 247 -9.21 14.91 12.26
CA LEU A 247 -9.65 13.54 12.53
C LEU A 247 -8.73 12.82 13.53
N LEU A 248 -7.47 13.21 13.61
CA LEU A 248 -6.47 12.51 14.42
C LEU A 248 -6.87 12.35 15.89
N PRO A 249 -7.34 13.38 16.61
CA PRO A 249 -7.76 13.22 18.01
C PRO A 249 -8.91 12.21 18.17
N LEU A 250 -9.81 12.15 17.20
CA LEU A 250 -10.95 11.23 17.22
C LEU A 250 -10.50 9.78 16.97
N LEU A 251 -9.64 9.57 15.98
CA LEU A 251 -9.06 8.25 15.67
C LEU A 251 -8.28 7.69 16.86
N LEU A 252 -7.48 8.52 17.52
CA LEU A 252 -6.70 8.14 18.70
C LEU A 252 -7.59 7.78 19.89
N ARG A 253 -8.65 8.56 20.19
CA ARG A 253 -9.61 8.23 21.25
C ARG A 253 -10.26 6.87 21.02
N THR A 254 -10.67 6.61 19.79
CA THR A 254 -11.28 5.35 19.38
C THR A 254 -10.30 4.18 19.55
N GLN A 255 -9.01 4.36 19.26
CA GLN A 255 -7.98 3.34 19.50
C GLN A 255 -7.72 3.11 21.00
N VAL A 256 -7.51 4.16 21.80
CA VAL A 256 -7.21 4.06 23.24
C VAL A 256 -8.35 3.40 24.01
N ALA A 257 -9.60 3.76 23.76
CA ALA A 257 -10.76 3.13 24.36
C ALA A 257 -10.81 1.60 24.17
N ARG A 258 -10.12 1.07 23.15
CA ARG A 258 -10.05 -0.35 22.82
C ARG A 258 -8.91 -1.09 23.50
N THR A 259 -7.77 -0.45 23.65
CA THR A 259 -6.63 -1.01 24.39
C THR A 259 -7.05 -1.27 25.85
N ILE A 260 -7.83 -0.35 26.44
CA ILE A 260 -8.39 -0.51 27.78
C ILE A 260 -9.39 -1.68 27.83
N LYS A 261 -10.32 -1.78 26.87
CA LYS A 261 -11.29 -2.91 26.81
C LYS A 261 -10.63 -4.30 26.59
N ARG A 262 -9.42 -4.38 26.05
CA ARG A 262 -8.66 -5.64 25.89
C ARG A 262 -7.88 -6.05 27.14
N GLY A 263 -7.46 -5.10 27.98
CA GLY A 263 -6.74 -5.35 29.22
C GLY A 263 -7.60 -5.89 30.39
N PHE A 264 -8.92 -5.94 30.21
CA PHE A 264 -9.89 -6.43 31.21
C PHE A 264 -10.59 -7.75 30.80
N ARG A 265 -10.01 -8.54 29.88
CA ARG A 265 -10.53 -9.87 29.55
C ARG A 265 -9.50 -10.95 29.73
#